data_f7c6a9bf7fc0fac1eafe22209bfa34d8
#
_entry.id   f7c6a9bf7fc0fac1eafe22209bfa34d8
#
_cell.length_a   1.000
_cell.length_b   1.000
_cell.length_c   1.000
_cell.angle_alpha   90.00
_cell.angle_beta   90.00
_cell.angle_gamma   90.00
#
_symmetry.space_group_name_H-M   'P 1'
#
loop_
_entity.id
_entity.type
_entity.pdbx_description
1 polymer ?
#
loop_
_entity_poly.entity_id
_entity_poly.type
_entity_poly.pdbx_seq_one_letter_code
_entity_poly.pdbx_strand_id
1 'polypeptide(L)'
;IDLDFVKEYSDFKYKHVKDPHRIIITSQWGKYQTATAKKNASLRVRGGIKSPILKEVSSKEEVTVIEQGDNWDKVMTDDGIIGYMQKRMLSSVKEKTRKSDFTPDTFAHIKKDYNICMAWHQVTNQSANNAVSSVLANTRGINVLSPTWFYLNDNNGNIANLASLNYVNYCHNQGIEVWALVSNL
;
A
#
# COMPACT_ATOMS: atom_id res chain seq x y z
N ILE A 1 0.03 -7.64 -10.18
CA ILE A 1 0.19 -7.53 -8.70
C ILE A 1 -0.97 -8.29 -8.09
N ASP A 2 -0.66 -9.21 -7.20
CA ASP A 2 -1.65 -9.94 -6.40
C ASP A 2 -2.14 -9.03 -5.25
N LEU A 3 -3.42 -8.66 -5.29
CA LEU A 3 -4.00 -7.80 -4.27
C LEU A 3 -4.23 -8.52 -2.94
N ASP A 4 -4.38 -9.84 -2.95
CA ASP A 4 -4.49 -10.62 -1.72
C ASP A 4 -3.17 -10.60 -0.96
N PHE A 5 -2.04 -10.69 -1.66
CA PHE A 5 -0.73 -10.49 -1.06
C PHE A 5 -0.55 -9.08 -0.48
N VAL A 6 -0.95 -8.03 -1.21
CA VAL A 6 -0.84 -6.64 -0.70
C VAL A 6 -1.73 -6.42 0.52
N LYS A 7 -2.90 -7.09 0.58
CA LYS A 7 -3.83 -7.01 1.71
C LYS A 7 -3.27 -7.55 3.02
N GLU A 8 -2.27 -8.45 2.98
CA GLU A 8 -1.58 -8.93 4.17
C GLU A 8 -0.80 -7.82 4.89
N TYR A 9 -0.37 -6.78 4.15
CA TYR A 9 0.48 -5.70 4.66
C TYR A 9 -0.21 -4.33 4.69
N SER A 10 -1.46 -4.26 4.24
CA SER A 10 -2.16 -2.97 4.08
C SER A 10 -3.63 -3.08 4.42
N ASP A 11 -4.14 -2.08 5.13
CA ASP A 11 -5.53 -2.03 5.58
C ASP A 11 -6.46 -1.55 4.46
N PHE A 12 -6.93 -2.48 3.62
CA PHE A 12 -7.98 -2.23 2.64
C PHE A 12 -8.79 -3.48 2.35
N LYS A 13 -9.99 -3.25 1.78
CA LYS A 13 -10.80 -4.30 1.13
C LYS A 13 -10.93 -3.97 -0.34
N TYR A 14 -11.04 -4.99 -1.17
CA TYR A 14 -11.33 -4.77 -2.59
C TYR A 14 -12.45 -5.66 -3.09
N LYS A 15 -13.10 -5.19 -4.15
CA LYS A 15 -14.15 -5.91 -4.89
C LYS A 15 -13.85 -5.81 -6.37
N HIS A 16 -13.84 -6.94 -7.07
CA HIS A 16 -13.75 -6.98 -8.53
C HIS A 16 -15.16 -6.92 -9.14
N VAL A 17 -15.39 -5.97 -10.02
CA VAL A 17 -16.60 -5.85 -10.84
C VAL A 17 -16.25 -6.24 -12.26
N LYS A 18 -17.05 -7.14 -12.85
CA LYS A 18 -16.78 -7.71 -14.18
C LYS A 18 -17.24 -6.82 -15.32
N ASP A 19 -18.33 -6.09 -15.14
CA ASP A 19 -18.89 -5.21 -16.17
C ASP A 19 -19.33 -3.86 -15.58
N PRO A 20 -18.67 -2.76 -15.99
CA PRO A 20 -17.36 -2.74 -16.65
C PRO A 20 -16.24 -3.24 -15.73
N HIS A 21 -15.20 -3.80 -16.32
CA HIS A 21 -14.07 -4.30 -15.55
C HIS A 21 -13.44 -3.18 -14.69
N ARG A 22 -13.52 -3.35 -13.37
CA ARG A 22 -12.92 -2.42 -12.39
C ARG A 22 -12.64 -3.11 -11.07
N ILE A 23 -11.75 -2.54 -10.31
CA ILE A 23 -11.49 -2.91 -8.93
C ILE A 23 -11.90 -1.73 -8.06
N ILE A 24 -12.74 -1.98 -7.08
CA ILE A 24 -13.16 -1.00 -6.08
C ILE A 24 -12.34 -1.26 -4.83
N ILE A 25 -11.54 -0.29 -4.41
CA ILE A 25 -10.73 -0.38 -3.19
C ILE A 25 -11.40 0.47 -2.11
N THR A 26 -11.59 -0.12 -0.94
CA THR A 26 -12.09 0.55 0.26
C THR A 26 -10.99 0.56 1.31
N SER A 27 -10.50 1.76 1.64
CA SER A 27 -9.46 2.00 2.66
C SER A 27 -9.91 2.97 3.75
N GLN A 28 -11.18 3.39 3.70
CA GLN A 28 -11.77 4.27 4.72
C GLN A 28 -12.73 3.48 5.60
N TRP A 29 -12.51 3.56 6.89
CA TRP A 29 -13.25 2.88 7.93
C TRP A 29 -14.05 3.86 8.78
N GLY A 30 -14.99 3.36 9.56
CA GLY A 30 -15.85 4.17 10.40
C GLY A 30 -17.21 4.43 9.77
N LYS A 31 -17.82 5.53 10.12
CA LYS A 31 -19.17 5.90 9.72
C LYS A 31 -19.24 6.33 8.26
N TYR A 32 -20.25 5.87 7.57
CA TYR A 32 -20.58 6.30 6.20
C TYR A 32 -22.09 6.35 6.02
N GLN A 33 -22.55 7.06 5.02
CA GLN A 33 -23.96 7.29 4.77
C GLN A 33 -24.45 6.45 3.60
N THR A 34 -25.65 5.91 3.74
CA THR A 34 -26.35 5.16 2.69
C THR A 34 -27.76 5.66 2.50
N ALA A 35 -28.30 5.47 1.30
CA ALA A 35 -29.71 5.66 1.01
C ALA A 35 -30.18 4.57 0.05
N THR A 36 -31.47 4.32 0.01
CA THR A 36 -32.08 3.33 -0.87
C THR A 36 -32.91 4.01 -1.94
N ALA A 37 -32.81 3.59 -3.19
CA ALA A 37 -33.66 4.08 -4.26
C ALA A 37 -35.12 3.67 -4.02
N LYS A 38 -36.05 4.64 -3.94
CA LYS A 38 -37.48 4.40 -3.72
C LYS A 38 -38.15 3.75 -4.92
N LYS A 39 -37.63 4.04 -6.11
CA LYS A 39 -38.07 3.50 -7.40
C LYS A 39 -36.91 3.56 -8.38
N ASN A 40 -37.06 2.99 -9.57
CA ASN A 40 -36.04 3.11 -10.61
C ASN A 40 -35.71 4.58 -10.87
N ALA A 41 -34.42 4.91 -10.92
CA ALA A 41 -33.94 6.27 -11.04
C ALA A 41 -32.59 6.31 -11.74
N SER A 42 -32.37 7.38 -12.51
CA SER A 42 -31.13 7.57 -13.26
C SER A 42 -30.03 8.17 -12.38
N LEU A 43 -28.88 7.54 -12.37
CA LEU A 43 -27.62 8.10 -11.91
C LEU A 43 -26.99 8.91 -13.04
N ARG A 44 -26.63 10.15 -12.81
CA ARG A 44 -26.21 11.10 -13.84
C ARG A 44 -24.82 11.66 -13.57
N VAL A 45 -24.17 12.16 -14.62
CA VAL A 45 -22.82 12.77 -14.53
C VAL A 45 -22.82 14.00 -13.63
N ARG A 46 -23.90 14.80 -13.67
CA ARG A 46 -24.06 16.04 -12.88
C ARG A 46 -25.49 16.13 -12.33
N GLY A 47 -25.68 16.96 -11.32
CA GLY A 47 -26.99 17.26 -10.75
C GLY A 47 -27.87 18.06 -11.72
N GLY A 48 -28.63 17.39 -12.57
CA GLY A 48 -29.55 18.02 -13.52
C GLY A 48 -30.25 17.01 -14.42
N ILE A 49 -31.53 17.24 -14.74
CA ILE A 49 -32.33 16.31 -15.55
C ILE A 49 -31.84 16.18 -17.00
N LYS A 50 -31.12 17.19 -17.50
CA LYS A 50 -30.52 17.18 -18.85
C LYS A 50 -29.11 16.58 -18.88
N SER A 51 -28.53 16.25 -17.71
CA SER A 51 -27.20 15.63 -17.64
C SER A 51 -27.24 14.19 -18.17
N PRO A 52 -26.19 13.72 -18.85
CA PRO A 52 -26.10 12.33 -19.34
C PRO A 52 -26.31 11.32 -18.21
N ILE A 53 -26.95 10.22 -18.55
CA ILE A 53 -27.18 9.11 -17.65
C ILE A 53 -25.94 8.19 -17.67
N LEU A 54 -25.43 7.86 -16.49
CA LEU A 54 -24.34 6.90 -16.30
C LEU A 54 -24.88 5.50 -16.14
N LYS A 55 -25.97 5.35 -15.38
CA LYS A 55 -26.58 4.06 -15.04
C LYS A 55 -28.02 4.27 -14.57
N GLU A 56 -28.86 3.30 -14.81
CA GLU A 56 -30.16 3.20 -14.14
C GLU A 56 -29.99 2.37 -12.85
N VAL A 57 -30.43 2.95 -11.75
CA VAL A 57 -30.42 2.36 -10.41
C VAL A 57 -31.81 1.80 -10.15
N SER A 58 -31.87 0.51 -9.79
CA SER A 58 -33.13 -0.17 -9.59
C SER A 58 -33.80 0.21 -8.27
N SER A 59 -35.13 0.06 -8.21
CA SER A 59 -35.88 0.20 -6.97
C SER A 59 -35.30 -0.73 -5.88
N LYS A 60 -35.17 -0.20 -4.65
CA LYS A 60 -34.61 -0.86 -3.47
C LYS A 60 -33.08 -1.07 -3.53
N GLU A 61 -32.40 -0.67 -4.60
CA GLU A 61 -30.95 -0.68 -4.64
C GLU A 61 -30.38 0.34 -3.64
N GLU A 62 -29.40 -0.08 -2.83
CA GLU A 62 -28.72 0.77 -1.88
C GLU A 62 -27.54 1.48 -2.54
N VAL A 63 -27.36 2.75 -2.25
CA VAL A 63 -26.24 3.56 -2.71
C VAL A 63 -25.53 4.18 -1.52
N THR A 64 -24.22 4.35 -1.63
CA THR A 64 -23.44 5.13 -0.66
C THR A 64 -23.59 6.62 -0.98
N VAL A 65 -23.99 7.42 0.00
CA VAL A 65 -24.12 8.88 -0.15
C VAL A 65 -22.77 9.51 0.17
N ILE A 66 -22.17 10.15 -0.83
CA ILE A 66 -20.85 10.82 -0.71
C ILE A 66 -21.06 12.24 -0.25
N GLU A 67 -22.06 12.94 -0.82
CA GLU A 67 -22.34 14.34 -0.55
C GLU A 67 -23.83 14.60 -0.67
N GLN A 68 -24.42 15.29 0.29
CA GLN A 68 -25.80 15.71 0.26
C GLN A 68 -25.92 17.12 -0.28
N GLY A 69 -26.69 17.28 -1.34
CA GLY A 69 -27.04 18.59 -1.90
C GLY A 69 -28.50 18.96 -1.64
N ASP A 70 -28.94 20.07 -2.19
CA ASP A 70 -30.33 20.55 -2.01
C ASP A 70 -31.32 19.65 -2.75
N ASN A 71 -31.11 19.41 -4.04
CA ASN A 71 -32.01 18.63 -4.91
C ASN A 71 -31.38 17.35 -5.46
N TRP A 72 -30.05 17.24 -5.44
CA TRP A 72 -29.27 16.14 -5.99
C TRP A 72 -28.21 15.73 -4.99
N ASP A 73 -28.16 14.46 -4.65
CA ASP A 73 -27.10 13.88 -3.83
C ASP A 73 -26.06 13.21 -4.74
N LYS A 74 -24.77 13.40 -4.41
CA LYS A 74 -23.69 12.65 -5.04
C LYS A 74 -23.59 11.30 -4.37
N VAL A 75 -23.72 10.25 -5.15
CA VAL A 75 -23.78 8.88 -4.63
C VAL A 75 -22.85 7.95 -5.39
N MET A 76 -22.54 6.82 -4.79
CA MET A 76 -21.80 5.72 -5.40
C MET A 76 -22.66 4.44 -5.31
N THR A 77 -22.80 3.77 -6.45
CA THR A 77 -23.46 2.45 -6.53
C THR A 77 -22.52 1.33 -6.05
N ASP A 78 -23.05 0.16 -5.78
CA ASP A 78 -22.29 -1.01 -5.31
C ASP A 78 -21.22 -1.49 -6.32
N ASP A 79 -21.40 -1.21 -7.60
CA ASP A 79 -20.42 -1.46 -8.65
C ASP A 79 -19.43 -0.28 -8.87
N GLY A 80 -19.44 0.72 -7.97
CA GLY A 80 -18.43 1.79 -7.92
C GLY A 80 -18.66 2.92 -8.93
N ILE A 81 -19.84 3.06 -9.52
CA ILE A 81 -20.16 4.21 -10.36
C ILE A 81 -20.56 5.38 -9.46
N ILE A 82 -19.84 6.50 -9.61
CA ILE A 82 -20.10 7.73 -8.88
C ILE A 82 -20.85 8.70 -9.79
N GLY A 83 -21.93 9.26 -9.26
CA GLY A 83 -22.75 10.23 -9.99
C GLY A 83 -23.74 10.93 -9.09
N TYR A 84 -24.75 11.57 -9.69
CA TYR A 84 -25.77 12.33 -9.01
C TYR A 84 -27.14 11.70 -9.20
N MET A 85 -27.88 11.52 -8.10
CA MET A 85 -29.27 11.11 -8.08
C MET A 85 -30.17 12.20 -7.49
N GLN A 86 -31.39 12.31 -7.98
CA GLN A 86 -32.37 13.23 -7.37
C GLN A 86 -32.68 12.80 -5.93
N LYS A 87 -32.52 13.72 -5.00
CA LYS A 87 -32.77 13.48 -3.56
C LYS A 87 -34.14 12.91 -3.26
N ARG A 88 -35.18 13.38 -3.96
CA ARG A 88 -36.57 12.86 -3.84
C ARG A 88 -36.72 11.38 -4.20
N MET A 89 -35.79 10.84 -5.00
CA MET A 89 -35.78 9.45 -5.43
C MET A 89 -35.12 8.54 -4.40
N LEU A 90 -34.41 9.10 -3.44
CA LEU A 90 -33.73 8.40 -2.38
C LEU A 90 -34.58 8.38 -1.09
N SER A 91 -34.42 7.33 -0.30
CA SER A 91 -34.93 7.29 1.08
C SER A 91 -34.23 8.29 1.97
N SER A 92 -34.65 8.42 3.22
CA SER A 92 -33.86 9.08 4.24
C SER A 92 -32.47 8.43 4.34
N VAL A 93 -31.46 9.27 4.52
CA VAL A 93 -30.08 8.82 4.69
C VAL A 93 -29.93 8.08 6.00
N LYS A 94 -29.25 6.93 5.97
CA LYS A 94 -28.95 6.10 7.12
C LYS A 94 -27.44 6.06 7.33
N GLU A 95 -27.00 6.10 8.58
CA GLU A 95 -25.61 5.89 8.92
C GLU A 95 -25.32 4.40 9.10
N LYS A 96 -24.24 3.93 8.49
CA LYS A 96 -23.67 2.60 8.66
C LYS A 96 -22.21 2.72 9.09
N THR A 97 -21.65 1.64 9.62
CA THR A 97 -20.24 1.60 10.04
C THR A 97 -19.50 0.50 9.28
N ARG A 98 -18.39 0.87 8.66
CA ARG A 98 -17.40 -0.09 8.14
C ARG A 98 -16.34 -0.32 9.18
N LYS A 99 -15.99 -1.56 9.42
CA LYS A 99 -14.90 -1.94 10.33
C LYS A 99 -13.76 -2.53 9.51
N SER A 100 -12.55 -2.16 9.89
CA SER A 100 -11.37 -2.88 9.48
C SER A 100 -11.32 -4.22 10.21
N ASP A 101 -10.87 -5.25 9.52
CA ASP A 101 -10.49 -6.55 10.06
C ASP A 101 -8.97 -6.79 9.94
N PHE A 102 -8.24 -5.75 9.51
CA PHE A 102 -6.79 -5.77 9.38
C PHE A 102 -6.14 -5.69 10.77
N THR A 103 -5.22 -6.60 11.02
CA THR A 103 -4.36 -6.56 12.20
C THR A 103 -2.93 -6.36 11.71
N PRO A 104 -2.33 -5.17 11.93
CA PRO A 104 -0.97 -4.92 11.50
C PRO A 104 0.00 -5.82 12.27
N ASP A 105 1.04 -6.27 11.58
CA ASP A 105 2.14 -6.95 12.22
C ASP A 105 2.81 -6.02 13.25
N THR A 106 3.21 -6.60 14.36
CA THR A 106 3.99 -5.88 15.35
C THR A 106 5.47 -5.98 15.00
N PHE A 107 6.05 -4.87 14.61
CA PHE A 107 7.49 -4.78 14.35
C PHE A 107 8.23 -4.30 15.59
N ALA A 108 9.32 -4.98 15.92
CA ALA A 108 10.24 -4.48 16.93
C ALA A 108 11.02 -3.29 16.35
N HIS A 109 10.86 -2.11 16.92
CA HIS A 109 11.69 -0.96 16.57
C HIS A 109 13.02 -1.06 17.31
N ILE A 110 14.07 -1.42 16.58
CA ILE A 110 15.43 -1.41 17.13
C ILE A 110 15.94 0.03 17.09
N LYS A 111 16.07 0.64 18.27
CA LYS A 111 16.76 1.93 18.42
C LYS A 111 18.17 1.65 18.94
N LYS A 112 19.14 2.34 18.34
CA LYS A 112 20.51 2.39 18.85
C LYS A 112 20.62 3.61 19.79
N ASP A 113 21.40 3.46 20.83
CA ASP A 113 21.71 4.51 21.81
C ASP A 113 22.90 5.40 21.41
N TYR A 114 23.39 5.18 20.18
CA TYR A 114 24.49 5.92 19.58
C TYR A 114 24.14 6.44 18.19
N ASN A 115 24.87 7.44 17.72
CA ASN A 115 24.73 7.97 16.38
C ASN A 115 25.28 6.99 15.35
N ILE A 116 24.44 6.62 14.37
CA ILE A 116 24.85 5.73 13.28
C ILE A 116 25.68 6.53 12.28
N CYS A 117 26.94 6.11 12.09
CA CYS A 117 27.81 6.56 11.03
C CYS A 117 28.11 5.38 10.11
N MET A 118 27.37 5.30 8.99
CA MET A 118 27.38 4.17 8.08
C MET A 118 28.09 4.50 6.78
N ALA A 119 28.82 3.53 6.25
CA ALA A 119 29.38 3.57 4.89
C ALA A 119 28.92 2.33 4.09
N TRP A 120 28.75 2.50 2.79
CA TRP A 120 28.51 1.38 1.87
C TRP A 120 29.82 0.87 1.31
N HIS A 121 29.96 -0.46 1.26
CA HIS A 121 31.09 -1.12 0.61
C HIS A 121 30.57 -1.91 -0.59
N GLN A 122 30.98 -1.50 -1.78
CA GLN A 122 30.61 -2.20 -3.01
C GLN A 122 31.38 -3.52 -3.13
N VAL A 123 30.65 -4.63 -3.00
CA VAL A 123 31.17 -6.00 -3.16
C VAL A 123 30.57 -6.57 -4.44
N THR A 124 31.38 -6.70 -5.49
CA THR A 124 30.94 -7.14 -6.83
C THR A 124 31.09 -8.63 -7.07
N ASN A 125 31.89 -9.31 -6.25
CA ASN A 125 32.13 -10.76 -6.30
C ASN A 125 32.64 -11.26 -4.95
N GLN A 126 32.73 -12.57 -4.77
CA GLN A 126 33.12 -13.18 -3.49
C GLN A 126 34.52 -12.75 -3.03
N SER A 127 35.48 -12.59 -3.96
CA SER A 127 36.85 -12.20 -3.62
C SER A 127 36.97 -10.72 -3.18
N ALA A 128 36.05 -9.85 -3.61
CA ALA A 128 36.05 -8.44 -3.20
C ALA A 128 35.83 -8.25 -1.70
N ASN A 129 35.28 -9.24 -0.99
CA ASN A 129 35.19 -9.22 0.47
C ASN A 129 36.54 -9.07 1.16
N ASN A 130 37.62 -9.55 0.56
CA ASN A 130 38.97 -9.48 1.13
C ASN A 130 39.51 -8.05 1.22
N ALA A 131 38.90 -7.10 0.51
CA ALA A 131 39.30 -5.69 0.56
C ALA A 131 38.86 -4.97 1.85
N VAL A 132 38.02 -5.58 2.69
CA VAL A 132 37.46 -4.94 3.89
C VAL A 132 38.54 -4.39 4.82
N SER A 133 39.65 -5.09 5.00
CA SER A 133 40.74 -4.64 5.87
C SER A 133 41.43 -3.38 5.34
N SER A 134 41.65 -3.28 4.03
CA SER A 134 42.24 -2.08 3.41
C SER A 134 41.24 -0.91 3.37
N VAL A 135 39.97 -1.16 3.20
CA VAL A 135 38.92 -0.14 3.27
C VAL A 135 38.88 0.47 4.68
N LEU A 136 38.85 -0.38 5.72
CA LEU A 136 38.74 0.08 7.09
C LEU A 136 40.04 0.73 7.61
N ALA A 137 41.22 0.34 7.12
CA ALA A 137 42.48 0.93 7.50
C ALA A 137 42.55 2.44 7.24
N ASN A 138 41.84 2.91 6.21
CA ASN A 138 41.79 4.32 5.79
C ASN A 138 40.52 5.04 6.21
N THR A 139 39.67 4.42 7.02
CA THR A 139 38.37 4.95 7.43
C THR A 139 38.36 5.19 8.94
N ARG A 140 37.76 6.29 9.39
CA ARG A 140 37.58 6.58 10.81
C ARG A 140 36.14 7.03 11.09
N GLY A 141 35.67 6.71 12.30
CA GLY A 141 34.40 7.20 12.82
C GLY A 141 33.16 6.45 12.30
N ILE A 142 33.30 5.43 11.45
CA ILE A 142 32.19 4.57 11.09
C ILE A 142 31.97 3.49 12.14
N ASN A 143 30.72 3.20 12.41
CA ASN A 143 30.30 2.13 13.32
C ASN A 143 29.38 1.09 12.65
N VAL A 144 28.99 1.36 11.39
CA VAL A 144 28.21 0.42 10.56
C VAL A 144 28.83 0.38 9.17
N LEU A 145 29.03 -0.83 8.64
CA LEU A 145 29.45 -1.06 7.27
C LEU A 145 28.39 -1.88 6.53
N SER A 146 27.94 -1.35 5.37
CA SER A 146 26.87 -1.97 4.60
C SER A 146 27.40 -2.50 3.27
N PRO A 147 27.76 -3.82 3.20
CA PRO A 147 28.22 -4.42 1.97
C PRO A 147 27.04 -4.76 1.03
N THR A 148 27.27 -4.61 -0.28
CA THR A 148 26.27 -4.90 -1.34
C THR A 148 26.24 -6.40 -1.62
N TRP A 149 25.77 -7.22 -0.68
CA TRP A 149 25.88 -8.68 -0.74
C TRP A 149 24.74 -9.39 -1.43
N PHE A 150 23.53 -8.81 -1.36
CA PHE A 150 22.34 -9.49 -1.84
C PHE A 150 21.70 -8.68 -2.96
N TYR A 151 21.37 -9.35 -4.07
CA TYR A 151 20.65 -8.74 -5.17
C TYR A 151 19.79 -9.76 -5.92
N LEU A 152 18.73 -9.28 -6.56
CA LEU A 152 17.92 -10.13 -7.42
C LEU A 152 18.77 -10.60 -8.61
N ASN A 153 18.88 -11.91 -8.77
CA ASN A 153 19.74 -12.54 -9.77
C ASN A 153 18.99 -12.85 -11.07
N ASP A 154 17.67 -13.01 -10.99
CA ASP A 154 16.83 -13.32 -12.14
C ASP A 154 15.36 -12.89 -11.91
N ASN A 155 14.54 -13.04 -12.95
CA ASN A 155 13.11 -12.70 -12.92
C ASN A 155 12.24 -13.69 -12.10
N ASN A 156 12.81 -14.78 -11.58
CA ASN A 156 12.11 -15.74 -10.75
C ASN A 156 12.22 -15.42 -9.25
N GLY A 157 12.92 -14.32 -8.92
CA GLY A 157 13.12 -13.91 -7.53
C GLY A 157 14.30 -14.60 -6.82
N ASN A 158 15.18 -15.29 -7.56
CA ASN A 158 16.40 -15.85 -6.97
C ASN A 158 17.34 -14.74 -6.53
N ILE A 159 17.94 -14.92 -5.36
CA ILE A 159 18.85 -13.92 -4.77
C ILE A 159 20.28 -14.43 -4.88
N ALA A 160 21.15 -13.59 -5.48
CA ALA A 160 22.59 -13.80 -5.38
C ALA A 160 23.07 -13.45 -3.96
N ASN A 161 24.05 -14.23 -3.47
CA ASN A 161 24.57 -14.09 -2.12
C ASN A 161 26.10 -14.03 -2.15
N LEU A 162 26.65 -12.87 -1.80
CA LEU A 162 28.09 -12.63 -1.69
C LEU A 162 28.56 -12.52 -0.23
N ALA A 163 27.71 -12.85 0.74
CA ALA A 163 28.05 -12.72 2.16
C ALA A 163 29.31 -13.52 2.54
N SER A 164 30.08 -12.98 3.45
CA SER A 164 31.33 -13.55 3.95
C SER A 164 31.40 -13.50 5.48
N LEU A 165 31.50 -14.66 6.11
CA LEU A 165 31.65 -14.75 7.56
C LEU A 165 32.96 -14.11 8.03
N ASN A 166 34.06 -14.27 7.27
CA ASN A 166 35.34 -13.63 7.59
C ASN A 166 35.24 -12.10 7.60
N TYR A 167 34.48 -11.53 6.67
CA TYR A 167 34.20 -10.10 6.62
C TYR A 167 33.45 -9.65 7.88
N VAL A 168 32.37 -10.35 8.23
CA VAL A 168 31.58 -10.03 9.44
C VAL A 168 32.46 -10.10 10.68
N ASN A 169 33.22 -11.18 10.86
CA ASN A 169 34.10 -11.34 12.02
C ASN A 169 35.16 -10.25 12.09
N TYR A 170 35.73 -9.86 10.94
CA TYR A 170 36.72 -8.77 10.89
C TYR A 170 36.09 -7.44 11.35
N CYS A 171 34.92 -7.09 10.82
CA CYS A 171 34.21 -5.85 11.21
C CYS A 171 33.85 -5.87 12.71
N HIS A 172 33.26 -6.94 13.19
CA HIS A 172 32.87 -7.07 14.59
C HIS A 172 34.07 -6.95 15.56
N ASN A 173 35.24 -7.50 15.19
CA ASN A 173 36.46 -7.35 15.97
C ASN A 173 36.97 -5.89 16.02
N GLN A 174 36.55 -5.05 15.09
CA GLN A 174 36.81 -3.61 15.08
C GLN A 174 35.70 -2.79 15.73
N GLY A 175 34.67 -3.44 16.30
CA GLY A 175 33.48 -2.76 16.87
C GLY A 175 32.54 -2.18 15.83
N ILE A 176 32.60 -2.67 14.57
CA ILE A 176 31.76 -2.19 13.46
C ILE A 176 30.67 -3.22 13.18
N GLU A 177 29.40 -2.79 13.20
CA GLU A 177 28.27 -3.64 12.79
C GLU A 177 28.23 -3.79 11.27
N VAL A 178 27.73 -4.94 10.81
CA VAL A 178 27.55 -5.22 9.38
C VAL A 178 26.07 -5.30 9.05
N TRP A 179 25.60 -4.35 8.25
CA TRP A 179 24.22 -4.29 7.78
C TRP A 179 24.18 -4.54 6.28
N ALA A 180 23.95 -5.78 5.91
CA ALA A 180 23.97 -6.19 4.50
C ALA A 180 22.90 -5.47 3.67
N LEU A 181 23.31 -4.93 2.52
CA LEU A 181 22.39 -4.33 1.55
C LEU A 181 21.71 -5.42 0.71
N VAL A 182 20.41 -5.27 0.51
CA VAL A 182 19.62 -6.02 -0.48
C VAL A 182 19.21 -5.06 -1.58
N SER A 183 19.48 -5.38 -2.83
CA SER A 183 19.15 -4.54 -3.99
C SER A 183 18.43 -5.33 -5.08
N ASN A 184 17.78 -4.60 -5.98
CA ASN A 184 17.13 -5.12 -7.18
C ASN A 184 17.68 -4.47 -8.47
N LEU A 185 18.92 -3.98 -8.41
CA LEU A 185 19.62 -3.30 -9.52
C LEU A 185 20.28 -4.32 -10.44
#